data_05e60c7beaf979e0a6454e03d28f62cf
#
_entry.id   05e60c7beaf979e0a6454e03d28f62cf
#
_cell.length_a   1.000
_cell.length_b   1.000
_cell.length_c   1.000
_cell.angle_alpha   90.00
_cell.angle_beta   90.00
_cell.angle_gamma   90.00
#
_symmetry.space_group_name_H-M   'P 1'
#
loop_
_entity.id
_entity.type
_entity.pdbx_description
1 polymer ?
#
loop_
_entity_poly.entity_id
_entity_poly.type
_entity_poly.pdbx_seq_one_letter_code
_entity_poly.pdbx_strand_id
1 'polypeptide(L)'
;MIIDYQPRGVCSRRMTLEVEEGVIRSIRIQGGCDGNLQGISRLVEGMEVSEAIRRLDGIRCGGKPTSCPDQLAQALKSYSPLYCFSA
;
A
#
# COMPACT_ATOMS: atom_id res chain seq x y z
N MET A 1 -5.81 1.49 13.96
CA MET A 1 -4.64 0.61 13.91
C MET A 1 -3.59 1.16 12.95
N ILE A 2 -2.36 1.19 13.37
CA ILE A 2 -1.28 1.72 12.55
C ILE A 2 -0.39 0.58 12.09
N ILE A 3 -0.13 0.53 10.79
CA ILE A 3 0.75 -0.46 10.17
C ILE A 3 2.04 0.25 9.76
N ASP A 4 3.16 -0.27 10.22
CA ASP A 4 4.47 0.25 9.86
C ASP A 4 5.16 -0.81 9.02
N TYR A 5 5.38 -0.53 7.74
CA TYR A 5 5.87 -1.50 6.78
C TYR A 5 7.12 -1.00 6.08
N GLN A 6 8.10 -1.87 5.97
CA GLN A 6 9.32 -1.57 5.23
C GLN A 6 9.25 -2.24 3.87
N PRO A 7 9.04 -1.48 2.78
CA PRO A 7 8.95 -2.07 1.44
C PRO A 7 10.28 -2.60 0.97
N ARG A 8 10.23 -3.57 0.08
CA ARG A 8 11.42 -4.22 -0.48
C ARG A 8 11.41 -4.13 -1.99
N GLY A 9 12.61 -3.96 -2.57
CA GLY A 9 12.76 -3.95 -4.01
C GLY A 9 12.25 -2.69 -4.68
N VAL A 10 12.02 -1.63 -3.93
CA VAL A 10 11.52 -0.36 -4.43
C VAL A 10 12.29 0.80 -3.80
N CYS A 11 12.09 2.01 -4.33
CA CYS A 11 12.83 3.17 -3.85
C CYS A 11 12.27 3.79 -2.57
N SER A 12 11.04 3.51 -2.20
CA SER A 12 10.50 3.97 -0.92
C SER A 12 11.12 3.18 0.23
N ARG A 13 11.30 3.85 1.38
CA ARG A 13 12.00 3.27 2.52
C ARG A 13 11.09 2.82 3.63
N ARG A 14 9.96 3.47 3.80
CA ARG A 14 9.04 3.16 4.89
C ARG A 14 7.64 3.61 4.53
N MET A 15 6.67 2.78 4.89
CA MET A 15 5.27 3.09 4.71
C MET A 15 4.56 2.98 6.05
N THR A 16 3.83 4.03 6.43
CA THR A 16 3.02 4.03 7.64
C THR A 16 1.57 4.25 7.23
N LEU A 17 0.73 3.29 7.59
CA LEU A 17 -0.67 3.29 7.20
C LEU A 17 -1.55 3.31 8.44
N GLU A 18 -2.60 4.12 8.41
CA GLU A 18 -3.61 4.10 9.46
C GLU A 18 -4.89 3.53 8.90
N VAL A 19 -5.36 2.45 9.51
CA VAL A 19 -6.54 1.71 9.06
C VAL A 19 -7.52 1.58 10.23
N GLU A 20 -8.80 1.86 9.97
CA GLU A 20 -9.86 1.67 10.95
C GLU A 20 -11.06 1.04 10.28
N GLU A 21 -11.57 -0.03 10.89
CA GLU A 21 -12.77 -0.72 10.41
C GLU A 21 -12.68 -1.13 8.94
N GLY A 22 -11.48 -1.56 8.52
CA GLY A 22 -11.26 -2.01 7.16
C GLY A 22 -11.13 -0.89 6.14
N VAL A 23 -11.03 0.36 6.58
CA VAL A 23 -10.91 1.53 5.70
C VAL A 23 -9.59 2.22 5.96
N ILE A 24 -8.91 2.61 4.88
CA ILE A 24 -7.64 3.33 4.97
C ILE A 24 -7.91 4.79 5.33
N ARG A 25 -7.38 5.22 6.47
CA ARG A 25 -7.56 6.60 6.94
C ARG A 25 -6.45 7.52 6.49
N SER A 26 -5.21 7.05 6.53
CA SER A 26 -4.09 7.85 6.06
C SER A 26 -2.93 6.95 5.67
N ILE A 27 -2.06 7.49 4.82
CA ILE A 27 -0.86 6.79 4.39
C ILE A 27 0.28 7.80 4.34
N ARG A 28 1.43 7.42 4.90
CA ARG A 28 2.66 8.19 4.78
C ARG A 28 3.73 7.29 4.21
N ILE A 29 4.39 7.77 3.16
CA ILE A 29 5.45 7.02 2.50
C ILE A 29 6.71 7.88 2.51
N GLN A 30 7.81 7.31 2.99
CA GLN A 30 9.09 7.98 3.04
C GLN A 30 9.99 7.44 1.93
N GLY A 31 10.66 8.35 1.22
CA GLY A 31 11.54 8.01 0.12
C GLY A 31 10.79 7.77 -1.16
N GLY A 32 11.53 7.45 -2.23
CA GLY A 32 10.94 7.15 -3.52
C GLY A 32 10.50 8.38 -4.30
N CYS A 33 9.62 8.16 -5.27
CA CYS A 33 9.09 9.22 -6.13
C CYS A 33 8.01 9.99 -5.40
N ASP A 34 8.40 11.10 -4.80
CA ASP A 34 7.56 11.85 -3.88
C ASP A 34 6.19 12.22 -4.47
N GLY A 35 6.16 12.76 -5.68
CA GLY A 35 4.89 13.16 -6.29
C GLY A 35 3.96 11.99 -6.55
N ASN A 36 4.48 10.89 -7.11
CA ASN A 36 3.68 9.71 -7.39
C ASN A 36 3.16 9.06 -6.11
N LEU A 37 3.98 9.01 -5.08
CA LEU A 37 3.60 8.40 -3.81
C LEU A 37 2.56 9.23 -3.07
N GLN A 38 2.65 10.54 -3.16
CA GLN A 38 1.61 11.42 -2.60
C GLN A 38 0.28 11.22 -3.32
N GLY A 39 0.34 11.09 -4.66
CA GLY A 39 -0.87 10.86 -5.44
C GLY A 39 -1.54 9.55 -5.07
N ILE A 40 -0.76 8.48 -4.95
CA ILE A 40 -1.29 7.18 -4.55
C ILE A 40 -1.91 7.26 -3.16
N SER A 41 -1.23 7.90 -2.22
CA SER A 41 -1.72 8.05 -0.85
C SER A 41 -3.08 8.72 -0.82
N ARG A 42 -3.25 9.79 -1.59
CA ARG A 42 -4.52 10.51 -1.63
C ARG A 42 -5.62 9.70 -2.31
N LEU A 43 -5.27 8.93 -3.34
CA LEU A 43 -6.26 8.11 -4.03
C LEU A 43 -6.82 6.99 -3.17
N VAL A 44 -6.00 6.42 -2.30
CA VAL A 44 -6.45 5.28 -1.48
C VAL A 44 -7.03 5.69 -0.13
N GLU A 45 -6.84 6.94 0.30
CA GLU A 45 -7.47 7.40 1.52
C GLU A 45 -8.99 7.31 1.41
N GLY A 46 -9.62 6.72 2.42
CA GLY A 46 -11.05 6.49 2.42
C GLY A 46 -11.47 5.21 1.70
N MET A 47 -10.54 4.51 1.07
CA MET A 47 -10.83 3.27 0.34
C MET A 47 -10.81 2.08 1.28
N GLU A 48 -11.64 1.09 1.01
CA GLU A 48 -11.59 -0.16 1.75
C GLU A 48 -10.28 -0.89 1.47
N VAL A 49 -9.73 -1.53 2.49
CA VAL A 49 -8.47 -2.26 2.38
C VAL A 49 -8.52 -3.29 1.26
N SER A 50 -9.60 -4.07 1.19
CA SER A 50 -9.74 -5.09 0.16
C SER A 50 -9.74 -4.51 -1.25
N GLU A 51 -10.37 -3.36 -1.43
CA GLU A 51 -10.40 -2.69 -2.72
C GLU A 51 -9.02 -2.17 -3.11
N ALA A 52 -8.30 -1.57 -2.17
CA ALA A 52 -6.95 -1.07 -2.42
C ALA A 52 -6.01 -2.21 -2.80
N ILE A 53 -6.07 -3.32 -2.08
CA ILE A 53 -5.27 -4.50 -2.40
C ILE A 53 -5.56 -4.96 -3.83
N ARG A 54 -6.83 -5.08 -4.18
CA ARG A 54 -7.25 -5.55 -5.50
C ARG A 54 -6.69 -4.67 -6.62
N ARG A 55 -6.66 -3.36 -6.41
CA ARG A 55 -6.22 -2.41 -7.42
C ARG A 55 -4.70 -2.30 -7.54
N LEU A 56 -3.99 -2.49 -6.46
CA LEU A 56 -2.55 -2.23 -6.41
C LEU A 56 -1.68 -3.48 -6.48
N ASP A 57 -2.24 -4.63 -6.15
CA ASP A 57 -1.49 -5.88 -6.09
C ASP A 57 -0.99 -6.27 -7.49
N GLY A 58 0.27 -6.63 -7.56
CA GLY A 58 0.85 -7.12 -8.81
C GLY A 58 1.37 -6.06 -9.76
N ILE A 59 1.27 -4.78 -9.42
CA ILE A 59 1.81 -3.73 -10.27
C ILE A 59 3.34 -3.78 -10.24
N ARG A 60 3.94 -3.83 -11.42
CA ARG A 60 5.40 -3.91 -11.55
C ARG A 60 5.97 -2.58 -12.04
N CYS A 61 7.18 -2.27 -11.59
CA CYS A 61 7.88 -1.07 -12.03
C CYS A 61 8.98 -1.48 -13.01
N GLY A 62 8.77 -1.24 -14.28
CA GLY A 62 9.71 -1.63 -15.32
C GLY A 62 10.00 -3.11 -15.29
N GLY A 63 11.28 -3.48 -15.23
CA GLY A 63 11.70 -4.88 -15.16
C GLY A 63 11.69 -5.47 -13.76
N LYS A 64 11.27 -4.73 -12.75
CA LYS A 64 11.25 -5.23 -11.37
C LYS A 64 10.01 -6.06 -11.11
N PRO A 65 10.10 -7.06 -10.21
CA PRO A 65 8.94 -7.90 -9.89
C PRO A 65 7.91 -7.20 -9.01
N THR A 66 8.18 -6.00 -8.54
CA THR A 66 7.31 -5.26 -7.65
C THR A 66 7.40 -3.76 -7.91
N SER A 67 6.59 -2.99 -7.21
CA SER A 67 6.57 -1.52 -7.29
C SER A 67 6.12 -0.96 -5.95
N CYS A 68 6.20 0.37 -5.77
CA CYS A 68 5.69 0.99 -4.56
C CYS A 68 4.19 0.71 -4.36
N PRO A 69 3.32 0.83 -5.37
CA PRO A 69 1.91 0.43 -5.21
C PRO A 69 1.75 -1.02 -4.81
N ASP A 70 2.51 -1.93 -5.43
CA ASP A 70 2.45 -3.34 -5.07
C ASP A 70 2.89 -3.56 -3.62
N GLN A 71 3.96 -2.90 -3.19
CA GLN A 71 4.42 -3.00 -1.80
C GLN A 71 3.39 -2.45 -0.83
N LEU A 72 2.66 -1.42 -1.20
CA LEU A 72 1.55 -0.92 -0.41
C LEU A 72 0.46 -1.99 -0.25
N ALA A 73 0.14 -2.69 -1.32
CA ALA A 73 -0.79 -3.80 -1.26
C ALA A 73 -0.29 -4.91 -0.33
N GLN A 74 1.01 -5.23 -0.37
CA GLN A 74 1.57 -6.23 0.53
C GLN A 74 1.47 -5.80 1.99
N ALA A 75 1.68 -4.52 2.28
CA ALA A 75 1.51 -3.99 3.62
C ALA A 75 0.08 -4.15 4.10
N LEU A 76 -0.89 -3.87 3.24
CA LEU A 76 -2.30 -4.02 3.57
C LEU A 76 -2.69 -5.48 3.79
N LYS A 77 -2.11 -6.39 3.01
CA LYS A 77 -2.34 -7.82 3.19
C LYS A 77 -1.86 -8.31 4.56
N SER A 78 -0.75 -7.77 5.05
CA SER A 78 -0.26 -8.17 6.36
C SER A 78 -1.13 -7.62 7.49
N TYR A 79 -1.86 -6.53 7.26
CA TYR A 79 -2.82 -6.01 8.23
C TYR A 79 -3.98 -6.98 8.45
N SER A 80 -4.54 -7.53 7.38
CA SER A 80 -5.69 -8.42 7.51
C SER A 80 -5.65 -9.52 6.45
N PRO A 81 -5.12 -10.70 6.81
CA PRO A 81 -5.08 -11.83 5.88
C PRO A 81 -6.45 -12.23 5.33
N LEU A 82 -7.52 -11.95 6.07
CA LEU A 82 -8.88 -12.29 5.63
C LEU A 82 -9.25 -11.57 4.34
N TYR A 83 -8.77 -10.37 4.13
CA TYR A 83 -9.05 -9.64 2.90
C TYR A 83 -8.35 -10.24 1.68
N CYS A 84 -7.31 -11.02 1.90
CA CYS A 84 -6.63 -11.70 0.81
C CYS A 84 -7.48 -12.82 0.22
N PHE A 85 -8.39 -13.37 1.00
CA PHE A 85 -9.20 -14.51 0.59
C PHE A 85 -10.56 -14.12 0.07
N SER A 86 -10.96 -12.89 0.26
CA SER A 86 -12.26 -12.43 -0.20
C SER A 86 -12.25 -12.02 -1.66
N ALA A 87 -11.12 -12.13 -2.31
CA ALA A 87 -10.98 -11.77 -3.71
C ALA A 87 -11.71 -12.76 -4.62
#